data_e05d54c5c46dc58be9f875b150b12f90
#
_entry.id   e05d54c5c46dc58be9f875b150b12f90
#
_cell.length_a   1.000
_cell.length_b   1.000
_cell.length_c   1.000
_cell.angle_alpha   90.00
_cell.angle_beta   90.00
_cell.angle_gamma   90.00
#
_symmetry.space_group_name_H-M   'P 1'
#
loop_
_entity.id
_entity.type
_entity.pdbx_description
1 polymer ?
#
loop_
_entity_poly.entity_id
_entity_poly.type
_entity_poly.pdbx_seq_one_letter_code
_entity_poly.pdbx_strand_id
1 'polypeptide(L)'
;MTFLRSHGVRLIVYLDDILIINSSKEGAEADFRLVKQVLESCGFLVNVLKSVPTASQFIEFLGSVPNSRSMRLSLKTSKLIQIQELCKEAVDSKEISLRALSKILGNLSWAVQAVPYAQSHFRSLQSVFNSLYHY
;
A
#
# COMPACT_ATOMS: atom_id res chain seq x y z
N MET A 1 -18.01 -3.49 -10.50
CA MET A 1 -17.30 -4.40 -9.54
C MET A 1 -18.22 -5.43 -8.89
N THR A 2 -19.47 -5.12 -8.60
CA THR A 2 -20.46 -6.10 -8.08
C THR A 2 -20.62 -7.31 -9.00
N PHE A 3 -20.70 -7.10 -10.32
CA PHE A 3 -20.75 -8.15 -11.33
C PHE A 3 -19.59 -9.16 -11.21
N LEU A 4 -18.35 -8.70 -11.13
CA LEU A 4 -17.19 -9.59 -11.00
C LEU A 4 -17.23 -10.40 -9.70
N ARG A 5 -17.63 -9.78 -8.60
CA ARG A 5 -17.77 -10.47 -7.31
C ARG A 5 -18.87 -11.52 -7.33
N SER A 6 -20.00 -11.28 -8.02
CA SER A 6 -21.06 -12.28 -8.17
C SER A 6 -20.62 -13.49 -9.01
N HIS A 7 -19.57 -13.35 -9.82
CA HIS A 7 -18.92 -14.45 -10.57
C HIS A 7 -17.75 -15.09 -9.80
N GLY A 8 -17.64 -14.81 -8.50
CA GLY A 8 -16.65 -15.44 -7.62
C GLY A 8 -15.27 -14.81 -7.65
N VAL A 9 -15.05 -13.73 -8.42
CA VAL A 9 -13.76 -13.05 -8.46
C VAL A 9 -13.55 -12.26 -7.17
N ARG A 10 -12.48 -12.58 -6.44
CA ARG A 10 -12.06 -11.82 -5.26
C ARG A 10 -11.10 -10.71 -5.66
N LEU A 11 -11.48 -9.47 -5.43
CA LEU A 11 -10.69 -8.31 -5.82
C LEU A 11 -10.80 -7.16 -4.82
N ILE A 12 -9.72 -6.42 -4.70
CA ILE A 12 -9.61 -5.15 -3.98
C ILE A 12 -9.43 -4.05 -5.02
N VAL A 13 -10.21 -3.00 -4.91
CA VAL A 13 -10.15 -1.84 -5.81
C VAL A 13 -9.80 -0.62 -5.00
N TYR A 14 -8.81 0.12 -5.46
CA TYR A 14 -8.44 1.41 -4.91
C TYR A 14 -8.17 2.39 -6.06
N LEU A 15 -9.11 3.30 -6.30
CA LEU A 15 -9.10 4.20 -7.45
C LEU A 15 -8.91 3.41 -8.76
N ASP A 16 -7.78 3.58 -9.43
CA ASP A 16 -7.43 2.94 -10.70
C ASP A 16 -6.69 1.60 -10.53
N ASP A 17 -6.29 1.27 -9.30
CA ASP A 17 -5.55 0.04 -9.00
C ASP A 17 -6.49 -1.10 -8.58
N ILE A 18 -6.29 -2.28 -9.16
CA ILE A 18 -7.07 -3.48 -8.85
C ILE A 18 -6.12 -4.62 -8.49
N LEU A 19 -6.28 -5.18 -7.29
CA LEU A 19 -5.61 -6.41 -6.87
C LEU A 19 -6.59 -7.58 -6.94
N ILE A 20 -6.24 -8.61 -7.71
CA ILE A 20 -7.01 -9.84 -7.84
C ILE A 20 -6.39 -10.90 -6.94
N ILE A 21 -7.22 -11.65 -6.21
CA ILE A 21 -6.79 -12.66 -5.25
C ILE A 21 -7.48 -13.98 -5.56
N ASN A 22 -6.69 -15.04 -5.74
CA ASN A 22 -7.20 -16.39 -5.93
C ASN A 22 -6.37 -17.41 -5.15
N SER A 23 -6.92 -18.59 -4.91
CA SER A 23 -6.25 -19.70 -4.21
C SER A 23 -5.26 -20.47 -5.09
N SER A 24 -5.35 -20.33 -6.42
CA SER A 24 -4.44 -20.95 -7.38
C SER A 24 -3.88 -19.93 -8.35
N LYS A 25 -2.72 -20.25 -8.93
CA LYS A 25 -2.07 -19.41 -9.95
C LYS A 25 -2.94 -19.32 -11.21
N GLU A 26 -3.40 -20.46 -11.70
CA GLU A 26 -4.22 -20.59 -12.89
C GLU A 26 -5.55 -19.84 -12.74
N GLY A 27 -6.16 -19.93 -11.54
CA GLY A 27 -7.38 -19.20 -11.20
C GLY A 27 -7.15 -17.68 -11.18
N ALA A 28 -6.05 -17.21 -10.59
CA ALA A 28 -5.74 -15.78 -10.57
C ALA A 28 -5.49 -15.21 -11.98
N GLU A 29 -4.83 -15.97 -12.85
CA GLU A 29 -4.58 -15.58 -14.24
C GLU A 29 -5.88 -15.63 -15.09
N ALA A 30 -6.78 -16.57 -14.80
CA ALA A 30 -8.12 -16.60 -15.41
C ALA A 30 -8.98 -15.42 -14.97
N ASP A 31 -8.99 -15.12 -13.67
CA ASP A 31 -9.68 -13.95 -13.11
C ASP A 31 -9.13 -12.65 -13.70
N PHE A 32 -7.81 -12.52 -13.89
CA PHE A 32 -7.21 -11.37 -14.53
C PHE A 32 -7.74 -11.16 -15.96
N ARG A 33 -7.81 -12.23 -16.76
CA ARG A 33 -8.35 -12.14 -18.13
C ARG A 33 -9.81 -11.73 -18.13
N LEU A 34 -10.62 -12.29 -17.23
CA LEU A 34 -12.03 -11.93 -17.09
C LEU A 34 -12.21 -10.47 -16.68
N VAL A 35 -11.48 -10.02 -15.65
CA VAL A 35 -11.53 -8.62 -15.17
C VAL A 35 -11.14 -7.66 -16.29
N LYS A 36 -10.05 -7.94 -16.99
CA LYS A 36 -9.61 -7.13 -18.13
C LYS A 36 -10.68 -7.05 -19.22
N GLN A 37 -11.26 -8.18 -19.64
CA GLN A 37 -12.28 -8.24 -20.66
C GLN A 37 -13.53 -7.43 -20.25
N VAL A 38 -13.99 -7.56 -19.01
CA VAL A 38 -15.14 -6.82 -18.49
C VAL A 38 -14.86 -5.33 -18.47
N LEU A 39 -13.69 -4.90 -18.02
CA LEU A 39 -13.32 -3.48 -18.00
C LEU A 39 -13.28 -2.89 -19.42
N GLU A 40 -12.64 -3.58 -20.37
CA GLU A 40 -12.56 -3.17 -21.76
C GLU A 40 -13.95 -3.12 -22.43
N SER A 41 -14.81 -4.08 -22.13
CA SER A 41 -16.20 -4.07 -22.64
C SER A 41 -17.05 -2.91 -22.07
N CYS A 42 -16.69 -2.41 -20.89
CA CYS A 42 -17.30 -1.22 -20.29
C CYS A 42 -16.64 0.10 -20.75
N GLY A 43 -15.68 0.05 -21.67
CA GLY A 43 -15.00 1.24 -22.22
C GLY A 43 -13.81 1.74 -21.41
N PHE A 44 -13.35 0.99 -20.39
CA PHE A 44 -12.14 1.34 -19.66
C PHE A 44 -10.88 0.95 -20.45
N LEU A 45 -9.88 1.81 -20.41
CA LEU A 45 -8.56 1.53 -20.98
C LEU A 45 -7.66 0.88 -19.92
N VAL A 46 -7.32 -0.39 -20.09
CA VAL A 46 -6.43 -1.10 -19.19
C VAL A 46 -4.98 -0.86 -19.62
N ASN A 47 -4.16 -0.30 -18.71
CA ASN A 47 -2.74 -0.10 -18.97
C ASN A 47 -1.98 -1.43 -18.85
N VAL A 48 -1.81 -2.13 -19.98
CA VAL A 48 -1.17 -3.44 -20.04
C VAL A 48 0.29 -3.39 -19.59
N LEU A 49 1.01 -2.29 -19.86
CA LEU A 49 2.42 -2.15 -19.49
C LEU A 49 2.65 -2.06 -17.97
N LYS A 50 1.67 -1.51 -17.24
CA LYS A 50 1.70 -1.42 -15.77
C LYS A 50 1.01 -2.62 -15.10
N SER A 51 0.24 -3.39 -15.83
CA SER A 51 -0.46 -4.55 -15.30
C SER A 51 0.46 -5.77 -15.19
N VAL A 52 0.29 -6.54 -14.13
CA VAL A 52 1.01 -7.79 -13.89
C VAL A 52 0.07 -8.96 -14.14
N PRO A 53 0.06 -9.56 -15.34
CA PRO A 53 -0.87 -10.63 -15.69
C PRO A 53 -0.52 -11.98 -15.08
N THR A 54 0.76 -12.17 -14.71
CA THR A 54 1.24 -13.41 -14.11
C THR A 54 1.05 -13.38 -12.60
N ALA A 55 0.35 -14.36 -12.06
CA ALA A 55 0.12 -14.45 -10.63
C ALA A 55 1.43 -14.67 -9.85
N SER A 56 1.57 -13.97 -8.74
CA SER A 56 2.72 -14.03 -7.85
C SER A 56 2.26 -14.07 -6.39
N GLN A 57 3.04 -14.75 -5.55
CA GLN A 57 2.84 -14.73 -4.09
C GLN A 57 3.41 -13.46 -3.43
N PHE A 58 4.17 -12.68 -4.20
CA PHE A 58 4.76 -11.39 -3.82
C PHE A 58 4.38 -10.38 -4.89
N ILE A 59 3.56 -9.43 -4.57
CA ILE A 59 3.16 -8.38 -5.52
C ILE A 59 3.18 -7.02 -4.83
N GLU A 60 3.66 -6.02 -5.54
CA GLU A 60 3.59 -4.65 -5.03
C GLU A 60 2.18 -4.10 -5.27
N PHE A 61 1.52 -3.63 -4.22
CA PHE A 61 0.22 -2.99 -4.27
C PHE A 61 0.12 -1.85 -3.27
N LEU A 62 -0.20 -0.65 -3.74
CA LEU A 62 -0.32 0.58 -2.92
C LEU A 62 0.89 0.85 -2.04
N GLY A 63 2.11 0.61 -2.55
CA GLY A 63 3.37 0.82 -1.83
C GLY A 63 3.71 -0.24 -0.78
N SER A 64 2.87 -1.23 -0.60
CA SER A 64 3.08 -2.41 0.24
C SER A 64 3.36 -3.65 -0.60
N VAL A 65 3.96 -4.66 0.01
CA VAL A 65 4.25 -5.95 -0.62
C VAL A 65 3.56 -7.06 0.18
N PRO A 66 2.32 -7.41 -0.15
CA PRO A 66 1.68 -8.62 0.37
C PRO A 66 2.47 -9.87 -0.01
N ASN A 67 2.68 -10.73 0.96
CA ASN A 67 3.29 -12.04 0.80
C ASN A 67 2.27 -13.11 1.23
N SER A 68 1.63 -13.75 0.26
CA SER A 68 0.59 -14.76 0.52
C SER A 68 1.15 -16.07 1.09
N ARG A 69 2.46 -16.34 0.91
CA ARG A 69 3.09 -17.54 1.45
C ARG A 69 3.32 -17.44 2.96
N SER A 70 3.78 -16.30 3.45
CA SER A 70 4.01 -16.07 4.89
C SER A 70 2.83 -15.36 5.57
N MET A 71 1.79 -14.98 4.81
CA MET A 71 0.65 -14.18 5.28
C MET A 71 1.10 -12.89 5.98
N ARG A 72 2.10 -12.23 5.41
CA ARG A 72 2.66 -10.99 5.95
C ARG A 72 2.58 -9.87 4.92
N LEU A 73 2.46 -8.66 5.43
CA LEU A 73 2.57 -7.43 4.66
C LEU A 73 3.92 -6.78 5.00
N SER A 74 4.67 -6.39 4.00
CA SER A 74 5.92 -5.63 4.15
C SER A 74 5.86 -4.32 3.39
N LEU A 75 6.72 -3.37 3.76
CA LEU A 75 6.87 -2.12 3.02
C LEU A 75 7.74 -2.34 1.78
N LYS A 76 7.46 -1.59 0.73
CA LYS A 76 8.39 -1.49 -0.41
C LYS A 76 9.74 -0.95 0.07
N THR A 77 10.85 -1.55 -0.39
CA THR A 77 12.21 -1.16 0.04
C THR A 77 12.49 0.33 -0.17
N SER A 78 12.08 0.89 -1.30
CA SER A 78 12.24 2.33 -1.57
C SER A 78 11.50 3.21 -0.55
N LYS A 79 10.32 2.75 -0.09
CA LYS A 79 9.54 3.46 0.93
C LYS A 79 10.18 3.37 2.30
N LEU A 80 10.75 2.22 2.63
CA LEU A 80 11.50 2.03 3.87
C LEU A 80 12.71 2.96 3.93
N ILE A 81 13.51 3.02 2.86
CA ILE A 81 14.67 3.91 2.75
C ILE A 81 14.23 5.36 2.91
N GLN A 82 13.18 5.78 2.20
CA GLN A 82 12.64 7.14 2.32
C GLN A 82 12.26 7.52 3.76
N ILE A 83 11.63 6.60 4.50
CA ILE A 83 11.25 6.84 5.90
C ILE A 83 12.50 6.95 6.77
N GLN A 84 13.48 6.06 6.58
CA GLN A 84 14.75 6.09 7.31
C GLN A 84 15.51 7.40 7.09
N GLU A 85 15.61 7.86 5.85
CA GLU A 85 16.25 9.15 5.51
C GLU A 85 15.55 10.33 6.18
N LEU A 86 14.21 10.40 6.09
CA LEU A 86 13.44 11.45 6.75
C LEU A 86 13.64 11.47 8.28
N CYS A 87 13.68 10.29 8.90
CA CYS A 87 13.93 10.21 10.34
C CYS A 87 15.37 10.61 10.68
N LYS A 88 16.34 10.22 9.88
CA LYS A 88 17.75 10.56 10.09
C LYS A 88 17.98 12.07 9.95
N GLU A 89 17.47 12.69 8.89
CA GLU A 89 17.52 14.16 8.71
C GLU A 89 16.94 14.90 9.91
N ALA A 90 15.82 14.39 10.46
CA ALA A 90 15.19 15.00 11.63
C ALA A 90 16.04 14.87 12.90
N VAL A 91 16.72 13.73 13.10
CA VAL A 91 17.61 13.52 14.26
C VAL A 91 18.88 14.36 14.17
N ASP A 92 19.43 14.51 12.96
CA ASP A 92 20.66 15.30 12.72
C ASP A 92 20.39 16.81 12.76
N SER A 93 19.12 17.23 12.66
CA SER A 93 18.71 18.64 12.69
C SER A 93 18.52 19.14 14.12
N LYS A 94 19.02 20.36 14.43
CA LYS A 94 18.77 21.01 15.73
C LYS A 94 17.32 21.44 15.91
N GLU A 95 16.66 21.77 14.82
CA GLU A 95 15.26 22.23 14.77
C GLU A 95 14.52 21.52 13.65
N ILE A 96 13.25 21.20 13.90
CA ILE A 96 12.38 20.59 12.90
C ILE A 96 11.10 21.43 12.76
N SER A 97 10.71 21.72 11.52
CA SER A 97 9.44 22.42 11.27
C SER A 97 8.25 21.50 11.50
N LEU A 98 7.09 22.09 11.90
CA LEU A 98 5.83 21.34 12.05
C LEU A 98 5.44 20.59 10.77
N ARG A 99 5.71 21.18 9.60
CA ARG A 99 5.45 20.54 8.30
C ARG A 99 6.33 19.30 8.09
N ALA A 100 7.60 19.36 8.47
CA ALA A 100 8.50 18.21 8.39
C ALA A 100 8.08 17.11 9.37
N LEU A 101 7.71 17.48 10.61
CA LEU A 101 7.20 16.54 11.61
C LEU A 101 5.89 15.88 11.14
N SER A 102 4.95 16.64 10.55
CA SER A 102 3.72 16.10 9.95
C SER A 102 4.01 15.09 8.84
N LYS A 103 5.01 15.37 7.97
CA LYS A 103 5.44 14.47 6.90
C LYS A 103 5.99 13.15 7.46
N ILE A 104 6.81 13.22 8.51
CA ILE A 104 7.34 12.02 9.19
C ILE A 104 6.21 11.20 9.80
N LEU A 105 5.32 11.84 10.59
CA LEU A 105 4.20 11.17 11.23
C LEU A 105 3.25 10.53 10.22
N GLY A 106 2.97 11.19 9.10
CA GLY A 106 2.16 10.62 8.02
C GLY A 106 2.79 9.35 7.42
N ASN A 107 4.11 9.35 7.19
CA ASN A 107 4.83 8.19 6.69
C ASN A 107 4.87 7.03 7.72
N LEU A 108 5.10 7.35 9.00
CA LEU A 108 5.10 6.35 10.08
C LEU A 108 3.69 5.76 10.30
N SER A 109 2.65 6.59 10.28
CA SER A 109 1.25 6.14 10.39
C SER A 109 0.86 5.22 9.24
N TRP A 110 1.31 5.50 8.03
CA TRP A 110 1.09 4.63 6.88
C TRP A 110 1.83 3.28 7.05
N ALA A 111 3.03 3.27 7.64
CA ALA A 111 3.83 2.07 7.85
C ALA A 111 3.27 1.10 8.92
N VAL A 112 2.33 1.56 9.78
CA VAL A 112 1.73 0.76 10.86
C VAL A 112 1.17 -0.58 10.38
N GLN A 113 0.57 -0.62 9.18
CA GLN A 113 -0.02 -1.83 8.64
C GLN A 113 0.99 -2.96 8.35
N ALA A 114 2.28 -2.63 8.20
CA ALA A 114 3.34 -3.58 7.88
C ALA A 114 4.32 -3.83 9.04
N VAL A 115 4.27 -3.00 10.09
CA VAL A 115 5.18 -3.06 11.24
C VAL A 115 4.39 -3.29 12.52
N PRO A 116 4.47 -4.47 13.13
CA PRO A 116 3.77 -4.75 14.39
C PRO A 116 4.14 -3.72 15.47
N TYR A 117 3.12 -3.26 16.20
CA TYR A 117 3.27 -2.30 17.30
C TYR A 117 3.90 -0.94 16.91
N ALA A 118 4.04 -0.62 15.62
CA ALA A 118 4.69 0.61 15.15
C ALA A 118 4.13 1.87 15.81
N GLN A 119 2.82 1.92 16.04
CA GLN A 119 2.16 3.08 16.63
C GLN A 119 2.70 3.43 18.03
N SER A 120 3.10 2.46 18.84
CA SER A 120 3.67 2.69 20.17
C SER A 120 5.01 3.44 20.09
N HIS A 121 5.79 3.23 19.04
CA HIS A 121 7.12 3.81 18.87
C HIS A 121 7.12 5.31 18.52
N PHE A 122 6.05 5.81 17.91
CA PHE A 122 5.97 7.24 17.55
C PHE A 122 4.84 8.01 18.26
N ARG A 123 4.19 7.39 19.26
CA ARG A 123 3.08 8.02 20.01
C ARG A 123 3.51 9.31 20.70
N SER A 124 4.72 9.37 21.25
CA SER A 124 5.27 10.58 21.87
C SER A 124 5.42 11.73 20.86
N LEU A 125 5.93 11.44 19.67
CA LEU A 125 6.03 12.43 18.58
C LEU A 125 4.66 12.92 18.14
N GLN A 126 3.67 12.03 18.06
CA GLN A 126 2.30 12.40 17.73
C GLN A 126 1.68 13.31 18.81
N SER A 127 1.93 13.04 20.10
CA SER A 127 1.48 13.87 21.21
C SER A 127 2.08 15.29 21.13
N VAL A 128 3.39 15.40 20.89
CA VAL A 128 4.06 16.68 20.70
C VAL A 128 3.49 17.44 19.51
N PHE A 129 3.32 16.78 18.36
CA PHE A 129 2.72 17.41 17.18
C PHE A 129 1.31 17.97 17.48
N ASN A 130 0.46 17.18 18.12
CA ASN A 130 -0.90 17.59 18.47
C ASN A 130 -0.91 18.81 19.42
N SER A 131 0.01 18.84 20.40
CA SER A 131 0.09 19.99 21.33
C SER A 131 0.53 21.28 20.65
N LEU A 132 1.34 21.19 19.58
CA LEU A 132 1.82 22.34 18.81
C LEU A 132 0.86 22.80 17.71
N TYR A 133 -0.02 21.91 17.24
CA TYR A 133 -0.97 22.22 16.17
C TYR A 133 -2.21 22.97 16.62
N HIS A 134 -2.50 22.97 17.92
CA HIS A 134 -3.65 23.65 18.52
C HIS A 134 -3.35 25.09 18.99
N TYR A 135 -2.17 25.62 18.65
CA TYR A 135 -1.81 27.03 18.84
C TYR A 135 -1.62 27.69 17.45
#